data_261442ff8de998a5ed7c901be019a841
#
_entry.id   261442ff8de998a5ed7c901be019a841
#
_cell.length_a   1.000
_cell.length_b   1.000
_cell.length_c   1.000
_cell.angle_alpha   90.00
_cell.angle_beta   90.00
_cell.angle_gamma   90.00
#
_symmetry.space_group_name_H-M   'P 1'
#
loop_
_entity.id
_entity.type
_entity.pdbx_description
1 polymer ?
#
loop_
_entity_poly.entity_id
_entity_poly.type
_entity_poly.pdbx_seq_one_letter_code
_entity_poly.pdbx_strand_id
1 'polypeptide(L)'
;MAKKEEIESGTEALLEPILDEFGFELWDVDYVREGKEYYLRVYIDKEGGITIDDCVDVSRRLSDELDAKDFIDDAYTLEVSSPGLGRKLVKEREFAKSIGRDVDIKFYKPVDGSKEMTGRLSEADAKNITIEVADSSGTLQRRTFDRKEIASVRLSVDF
;
A
#
# COMPACT_ATOMS: atom_id res chain seq x y z
N MET A 1 -17.87 -9.73 -18.71
CA MET A 1 -17.12 -9.97 -17.47
C MET A 1 -16.21 -8.79 -17.14
N ALA A 2 -16.30 -8.26 -15.94
CA ALA A 2 -15.40 -7.21 -15.52
C ALA A 2 -14.00 -7.79 -15.28
N LYS A 3 -12.99 -7.11 -15.78
CA LYS A 3 -11.59 -7.48 -15.55
C LYS A 3 -11.14 -7.01 -14.17
N LYS A 4 -10.05 -7.57 -13.68
CA LYS A 4 -9.46 -7.21 -12.39
C LYS A 4 -9.31 -5.69 -12.23
N GLU A 5 -8.73 -5.01 -13.22
CA GLU A 5 -8.54 -3.56 -13.16
C GLU A 5 -9.85 -2.79 -13.12
N GLU A 6 -10.87 -3.26 -13.82
CA GLU A 6 -12.20 -2.64 -13.81
C GLU A 6 -12.88 -2.78 -12.46
N ILE A 7 -12.74 -3.93 -11.83
CA ILE A 7 -13.28 -4.20 -10.49
C ILE A 7 -12.56 -3.32 -9.46
N GLU A 8 -11.25 -3.25 -9.52
CA GLU A 8 -10.46 -2.42 -8.62
C GLU A 8 -10.79 -0.94 -8.80
N SER A 9 -10.84 -0.45 -10.04
CA SER A 9 -11.19 0.94 -10.33
C SER A 9 -12.61 1.30 -9.93
N GLY A 10 -13.56 0.41 -10.20
CA GLY A 10 -14.96 0.60 -9.78
C GLY A 10 -15.11 0.65 -8.27
N THR A 11 -14.37 -0.20 -7.57
CA THR A 11 -14.36 -0.21 -6.11
C THR A 11 -13.74 1.08 -5.55
N GLU A 12 -12.65 1.55 -6.15
CA GLU A 12 -12.04 2.83 -5.74
C GLU A 12 -13.02 4.00 -5.91
N ALA A 13 -13.78 4.01 -7.00
CA ALA A 13 -14.78 5.05 -7.24
C ALA A 13 -15.89 5.04 -6.18
N LEU A 14 -16.32 3.86 -5.74
CA LEU A 14 -17.29 3.73 -4.67
C LEU A 14 -16.73 4.15 -3.31
N LEU A 15 -15.44 3.86 -3.08
CA LEU A 15 -14.78 4.19 -1.82
C LEU A 15 -14.55 5.68 -1.64
N GLU A 16 -14.32 6.42 -2.70
CA GLU A 16 -13.95 7.83 -2.61
C GLU A 16 -14.91 8.65 -1.73
N PRO A 17 -16.24 8.66 -1.97
CA PRO A 17 -17.15 9.40 -1.11
C PRO A 17 -17.25 8.81 0.31
N ILE A 18 -17.12 7.50 0.46
CA ILE A 18 -17.17 6.84 1.76
C ILE A 18 -15.98 7.27 2.62
N LEU A 19 -14.79 7.23 2.06
CA LEU A 19 -13.57 7.59 2.78
C LEU A 19 -13.51 9.08 3.08
N ASP A 20 -13.98 9.93 2.17
CA ASP A 20 -14.07 11.38 2.40
C ASP A 20 -14.98 11.69 3.59
N GLU A 21 -16.10 11.00 3.71
CA GLU A 21 -17.03 11.18 4.83
C GLU A 21 -16.39 10.83 6.17
N PHE A 22 -15.61 9.76 6.22
CA PHE A 22 -14.93 9.33 7.45
C PHE A 22 -13.60 10.04 7.70
N GLY A 23 -13.04 10.72 6.70
CA GLY A 23 -11.71 11.32 6.80
C GLY A 23 -10.57 10.33 6.70
N PHE A 24 -10.78 9.23 5.98
CA PHE A 24 -9.79 8.17 5.81
C PHE A 24 -9.12 8.28 4.44
N GLU A 25 -7.95 7.64 4.31
CA GLU A 25 -7.20 7.57 3.05
C GLU A 25 -7.27 6.18 2.45
N LEU A 26 -7.37 6.10 1.13
CA LEU A 26 -7.25 4.84 0.43
C LEU A 26 -5.77 4.51 0.24
N TRP A 27 -5.35 3.35 0.74
CA TRP A 27 -4.01 2.84 0.51
C TRP A 27 -3.95 2.03 -0.78
N ASP A 28 -4.82 1.02 -0.91
CA ASP A 28 -4.86 0.17 -2.11
C ASP A 28 -6.14 -0.65 -2.16
N VAL A 29 -6.45 -1.14 -3.37
CA VAL A 29 -7.53 -2.10 -3.63
C VAL A 29 -6.95 -3.22 -4.47
N ASP A 30 -7.09 -4.47 -4.00
CA ASP A 30 -6.68 -5.67 -4.72
C ASP A 30 -7.85 -6.63 -4.89
N TYR A 31 -8.13 -7.04 -6.12
CA TYR A 31 -9.06 -8.12 -6.39
C TYR A 31 -8.25 -9.34 -6.80
N VAL A 32 -8.17 -10.33 -5.92
CA VAL A 32 -7.27 -11.49 -6.08
C VAL A 32 -8.03 -12.80 -5.97
N ARG A 33 -7.50 -13.81 -6.62
CA ARG A 33 -7.99 -15.18 -6.51
C ARG A 33 -6.96 -16.01 -5.77
N GLU A 34 -7.41 -16.69 -4.71
CA GLU A 34 -6.59 -17.65 -3.97
C GLU A 34 -7.28 -19.01 -3.99
N GLY A 35 -6.69 -19.96 -4.70
CA GLY A 35 -7.32 -21.25 -4.95
C GLY A 35 -8.58 -21.08 -5.79
N LYS A 36 -9.74 -21.44 -5.23
CA LYS A 36 -11.05 -21.33 -5.89
C LYS A 36 -11.82 -20.08 -5.45
N GLU A 37 -11.28 -19.32 -4.51
CA GLU A 37 -12.00 -18.20 -3.89
C GLU A 37 -11.44 -16.87 -4.35
N TYR A 38 -12.34 -15.89 -4.47
CA TYR A 38 -11.98 -14.51 -4.81
C TYR A 38 -12.05 -13.62 -3.57
N TYR A 39 -11.12 -12.70 -3.47
CA TYR A 39 -11.04 -11.72 -2.38
C TYR A 39 -10.93 -10.32 -2.95
N LEU A 40 -11.80 -9.44 -2.47
CA LEU A 40 -11.66 -8.01 -2.72
C LEU A 40 -11.06 -7.39 -1.45
N ARG A 41 -9.79 -7.04 -1.51
CA ARG A 41 -9.03 -6.53 -0.38
C ARG A 41 -8.84 -5.03 -0.50
N VAL A 42 -9.30 -4.31 0.51
CA VAL A 42 -9.22 -2.86 0.57
C VAL A 42 -8.34 -2.49 1.75
N TYR A 43 -7.35 -1.64 1.50
CA TYR A 43 -6.42 -1.15 2.52
C TYR A 43 -6.65 0.33 2.70
N ILE A 44 -6.98 0.73 3.91
CA ILE A 44 -7.26 2.12 4.28
C ILE A 44 -6.40 2.54 5.46
N ASP A 45 -6.19 3.85 5.58
CA ASP A 45 -5.42 4.39 6.69
C ASP A 45 -6.00 5.75 7.11
N LYS A 46 -5.58 6.24 8.25
CA LYS A 46 -5.87 7.59 8.74
C LYS A 46 -4.76 8.09 9.64
N GLU A 47 -4.71 9.38 9.87
CA GLU A 47 -3.78 9.95 10.83
C GLU A 47 -4.04 9.34 12.21
N GLY A 48 -2.99 8.85 12.84
CA GLY A 48 -3.08 8.14 14.13
C GLY A 48 -3.38 6.66 14.03
N GLY A 49 -3.64 6.14 12.81
CA GLY A 49 -3.86 4.71 12.56
C GLY A 49 -5.33 4.31 12.49
N ILE A 50 -5.62 3.36 11.62
CA ILE A 50 -6.97 2.80 11.44
C ILE A 50 -7.26 1.78 12.55
N THR A 51 -8.48 1.82 13.08
CA THR A 51 -8.96 0.84 14.06
C THR A 51 -9.79 -0.25 13.38
N ILE A 52 -10.07 -1.32 14.12
CA ILE A 52 -10.94 -2.41 13.63
C ILE A 52 -12.35 -1.87 13.37
N ASP A 53 -12.87 -1.01 14.25
CA ASP A 53 -14.20 -0.41 14.08
C ASP A 53 -14.27 0.45 12.82
N ASP A 54 -13.22 1.20 12.53
CA ASP A 54 -13.12 1.99 11.29
C ASP A 54 -13.24 1.08 10.06
N CYS A 55 -12.54 -0.05 10.07
CA CYS A 55 -12.60 -1.02 8.97
C CYS A 55 -13.99 -1.62 8.82
N VAL A 56 -14.67 -1.94 9.92
CA VAL A 56 -16.03 -2.48 9.90
C VAL A 56 -17.01 -1.46 9.31
N ASP A 57 -16.90 -0.20 9.70
CA ASP A 57 -17.78 0.87 9.19
C ASP A 57 -17.63 1.03 7.67
N VAL A 58 -16.39 1.07 7.18
CA VAL A 58 -16.10 1.17 5.74
C VAL A 58 -16.59 -0.08 5.02
N SER A 59 -16.35 -1.25 5.59
CA SER A 59 -16.75 -2.54 5.01
C SER A 59 -18.26 -2.61 4.78
N ARG A 60 -19.05 -2.19 5.76
CA ARG A 60 -20.52 -2.18 5.66
C ARG A 60 -21.01 -1.22 4.57
N ARG A 61 -20.48 -0.01 4.56
CA ARG A 61 -20.85 1.00 3.56
C ARG A 61 -20.46 0.55 2.16
N LEU A 62 -19.26 0.02 2.00
CA LEU A 62 -18.79 -0.47 0.71
C LEU A 62 -19.58 -1.70 0.25
N SER A 63 -19.89 -2.62 1.14
CA SER A 63 -20.69 -3.82 0.81
C SER A 63 -22.04 -3.44 0.25
N ASP A 64 -22.72 -2.47 0.87
CA ASP A 64 -24.02 -1.99 0.39
C ASP A 64 -23.92 -1.39 -1.03
N GLU A 65 -22.87 -0.62 -1.28
CA GLU A 65 -22.64 -0.01 -2.60
C GLU A 65 -22.27 -1.05 -3.66
N LEU A 66 -21.47 -2.04 -3.29
CA LEU A 66 -21.10 -3.14 -4.20
C LEU A 66 -22.32 -3.97 -4.58
N ASP A 67 -23.20 -4.26 -3.63
CA ASP A 67 -24.45 -4.99 -3.88
C ASP A 67 -25.37 -4.18 -4.80
N ALA A 68 -25.46 -2.87 -4.60
CA ALA A 68 -26.29 -2.00 -5.41
C ALA A 68 -25.80 -1.88 -6.85
N LYS A 69 -24.50 -1.82 -7.07
CA LYS A 69 -23.90 -1.69 -8.40
C LYS A 69 -23.71 -3.02 -9.13
N ASP A 70 -23.50 -4.08 -8.38
CA ASP A 70 -23.46 -5.48 -8.87
C ASP A 70 -22.58 -5.67 -10.11
N PHE A 71 -21.35 -5.17 -10.10
CA PHE A 71 -20.43 -5.29 -11.23
C PHE A 71 -19.41 -6.42 -11.09
N ILE A 72 -19.44 -7.15 -9.97
CA ILE A 72 -18.57 -8.32 -9.73
C ILE A 72 -19.38 -9.58 -9.93
N ASP A 73 -19.06 -10.34 -10.98
CA ASP A 73 -19.81 -11.53 -11.36
C ASP A 73 -19.55 -12.75 -10.47
N ASP A 74 -18.35 -12.84 -9.92
CA ASP A 74 -17.94 -13.96 -9.09
C ASP A 74 -18.33 -13.75 -7.63
N ALA A 75 -18.58 -14.84 -6.92
CA ALA A 75 -18.69 -14.77 -5.47
C ALA A 75 -17.33 -14.39 -4.88
N TYR A 76 -17.32 -13.47 -3.96
CA TYR A 76 -16.09 -12.94 -3.37
C TYR A 76 -16.27 -12.63 -1.89
N THR A 77 -15.14 -12.55 -1.20
CA THR A 77 -15.08 -12.10 0.20
C THR A 77 -14.50 -10.69 0.23
N LEU A 78 -15.22 -9.76 0.86
CA LEU A 78 -14.72 -8.40 1.06
C LEU A 78 -13.92 -8.33 2.35
N GLU A 79 -12.67 -7.85 2.25
CA GLU A 79 -11.81 -7.62 3.40
C GLU A 79 -11.36 -6.16 3.40
N VAL A 80 -11.59 -5.47 4.51
CA VAL A 80 -11.11 -4.09 4.71
C VAL A 80 -10.16 -4.09 5.90
N SER A 81 -8.96 -3.58 5.70
CA SER A 81 -7.93 -3.58 6.73
C SER A 81 -6.99 -2.39 6.57
N SER A 82 -6.10 -2.22 7.55
CA SER A 82 -5.00 -1.27 7.43
C SER A 82 -3.87 -1.89 6.62
N PRO A 83 -2.96 -1.06 6.03
CA PRO A 83 -1.77 -1.61 5.35
C PRO A 83 -0.86 -2.37 6.31
N GLY A 84 -0.95 -2.08 7.60
CA GLY A 84 -0.14 -2.73 8.62
C GLY A 84 1.31 -2.28 8.63
N LEU A 85 2.03 -2.67 9.68
CA LEU A 85 3.46 -2.45 9.80
C LEU A 85 4.20 -3.49 8.94
N GLY A 86 5.27 -3.06 8.29
CA GLY A 86 6.06 -3.95 7.44
C GLY A 86 5.43 -4.27 6.10
N ARG A 87 4.41 -3.53 5.68
CA ARG A 87 3.76 -3.72 4.38
C ARG A 87 4.76 -3.56 3.24
N LYS A 88 4.80 -4.55 2.35
CA LYS A 88 5.64 -4.51 1.15
C LYS A 88 5.06 -3.53 0.13
N LEU A 89 5.90 -2.64 -0.40
CA LEU A 89 5.51 -1.70 -1.43
C LEU A 89 5.73 -2.33 -2.80
N VAL A 90 4.69 -2.39 -3.61
CA VAL A 90 4.73 -3.03 -4.93
C VAL A 90 4.23 -2.07 -6.02
N LYS A 91 3.08 -1.45 -5.80
CA LYS A 91 2.45 -0.57 -6.80
C LYS A 91 2.98 0.85 -6.70
N GLU A 92 3.00 1.56 -7.83
CA GLU A 92 3.46 2.95 -7.88
C GLU A 92 2.70 3.85 -6.89
N ARG A 93 1.39 3.66 -6.72
CA ARG A 93 0.61 4.43 -5.76
C ARG A 93 1.06 4.21 -4.31
N GLU A 94 1.53 3.00 -4.01
CA GLU A 94 2.03 2.67 -2.67
C GLU A 94 3.32 3.43 -2.38
N PHE A 95 4.22 3.49 -3.35
CA PHE A 95 5.45 4.29 -3.25
C PHE A 95 5.13 5.77 -3.12
N ALA A 96 4.21 6.29 -3.93
CA ALA A 96 3.81 7.70 -3.88
C ALA A 96 3.25 8.09 -2.50
N LYS A 97 2.45 7.22 -1.89
CA LYS A 97 1.88 7.46 -0.55
C LYS A 97 2.91 7.32 0.57
N SER A 98 4.01 6.64 0.30
CA SER A 98 5.05 6.39 1.30
C SER A 98 6.17 7.44 1.30
N ILE A 99 6.12 8.41 0.40
CA ILE A 99 7.07 9.52 0.41
C ILE A 99 7.02 10.24 1.78
N GLY A 100 8.19 10.41 2.38
CA GLY A 100 8.30 10.99 3.72
C GLY A 100 8.23 9.99 4.86
N ARG A 101 8.00 8.71 4.57
CA ARG A 101 7.95 7.64 5.57
C ARG A 101 9.22 6.81 5.52
N ASP A 102 9.57 6.18 6.63
CA ASP A 102 10.73 5.30 6.70
C ASP A 102 10.43 3.97 6.04
N VAL A 103 11.38 3.49 5.24
CA VAL A 103 11.27 2.22 4.53
C VAL A 103 12.52 1.38 4.76
N ASP A 104 12.33 0.05 4.71
CA ASP A 104 13.42 -0.93 4.74
C ASP A 104 13.59 -1.48 3.33
N ILE A 105 14.80 -1.33 2.78
CA ILE A 105 15.13 -1.83 1.45
C ILE A 105 16.02 -3.05 1.60
N LYS A 106 15.68 -4.12 0.89
CA LYS A 106 16.52 -5.31 0.73
C LYS A 106 17.08 -5.36 -0.68
N PHE A 107 18.36 -5.66 -0.79
CA PHE A 107 19.06 -5.74 -2.07
C PHE A 107 19.31 -7.19 -2.46
N TYR A 108 19.37 -7.47 -3.76
CA TYR A 108 19.80 -8.79 -4.24
C TYR A 108 21.27 -9.06 -3.93
N LYS A 109 22.11 -8.04 -4.03
CA LYS A 109 23.54 -8.11 -3.72
C LYS A 109 23.87 -7.04 -2.70
N PRO A 110 24.88 -7.27 -1.83
CA PRO A 110 25.28 -6.27 -0.85
C PRO A 110 25.64 -4.91 -1.50
N VAL A 111 25.16 -3.84 -0.90
CA VAL A 111 25.52 -2.47 -1.25
C VAL A 111 26.26 -1.90 -0.04
N ASP A 112 27.48 -1.45 -0.25
CA ASP A 112 28.36 -0.97 0.84
C ASP A 112 28.48 -1.97 1.99
N GLY A 113 28.53 -3.27 1.63
CA GLY A 113 28.67 -4.36 2.61
C GLY A 113 27.40 -4.78 3.30
N SER A 114 26.23 -4.23 2.94
CA SER A 114 24.96 -4.56 3.57
C SER A 114 23.91 -4.93 2.53
N LYS A 115 23.11 -5.94 2.84
CA LYS A 115 21.97 -6.34 2.00
C LYS A 115 20.69 -5.59 2.36
N GLU A 116 20.70 -4.80 3.41
CA GLU A 116 19.54 -4.05 3.88
C GLU A 116 19.94 -2.61 4.20
N MET A 117 19.00 -1.69 3.98
CA MET A 117 19.20 -0.29 4.34
C MET A 117 17.85 0.31 4.72
N THR A 118 17.83 1.06 5.81
CA THR A 118 16.65 1.78 6.27
C THR A 118 16.87 3.27 6.06
N GLY A 119 15.86 3.94 5.53
CA GLY A 119 15.92 5.38 5.34
C GLY A 119 14.54 5.94 5.03
N ARG A 120 14.45 7.26 4.98
CA ARG A 120 13.24 7.97 4.64
C ARG A 120 13.06 7.99 3.12
N LEU A 121 11.93 7.51 2.63
CA LEU A 121 11.66 7.54 1.20
C LEU A 121 11.47 9.00 0.73
N SER A 122 12.33 9.44 -0.15
CA SER A 122 12.33 10.81 -0.67
C SER A 122 11.71 10.90 -2.05
N GLU A 123 12.08 9.97 -2.95
CA GLU A 123 11.56 9.92 -4.30
C GLU A 123 11.46 8.47 -4.76
N ALA A 124 10.50 8.20 -5.62
CA ALA A 124 10.38 6.90 -6.27
C ALA A 124 9.81 7.10 -7.67
N ASP A 125 10.46 6.49 -8.66
CA ASP A 125 9.99 6.48 -10.04
C ASP A 125 10.09 5.06 -10.62
N ALA A 126 9.79 4.90 -11.90
CA ALA A 126 9.78 3.58 -12.54
C ALA A 126 11.15 2.89 -12.57
N LYS A 127 12.23 3.63 -12.42
CA LYS A 127 13.60 3.12 -12.53
C LYS A 127 14.38 3.17 -11.23
N ASN A 128 14.13 4.16 -10.39
CA ASN A 128 14.97 4.44 -9.22
C ASN A 128 14.13 4.71 -7.98
N ILE A 129 14.74 4.43 -6.83
CA ILE A 129 14.22 4.80 -5.52
C ILE A 129 15.30 5.59 -4.80
N THR A 130 14.92 6.75 -4.26
CA THR A 130 15.83 7.62 -3.49
C THR A 130 15.38 7.67 -2.04
N ILE A 131 16.32 7.41 -1.14
CA ILE A 131 16.09 7.52 0.30
C ILE A 131 17.07 8.51 0.93
N GLU A 132 16.70 9.03 2.09
CA GLU A 132 17.57 9.86 2.91
C GLU A 132 18.03 9.04 4.11
N VAL A 133 19.33 8.94 4.28
CA VAL A 133 19.95 8.14 5.35
C VAL A 133 20.85 9.06 6.16
N ALA A 134 20.73 8.99 7.49
CA ALA A 134 21.62 9.73 8.37
C ALA A 134 22.99 9.07 8.42
N ASP A 135 24.05 9.86 8.24
CA ASP A 135 25.43 9.39 8.42
C ASP A 135 25.83 9.42 9.90
N SER A 136 27.09 9.06 10.19
CA SER A 136 27.59 9.00 11.57
C SER A 136 27.60 10.36 12.28
N SER A 137 27.55 11.47 11.54
CA SER A 137 27.46 12.82 12.09
C SER A 137 26.02 13.32 12.22
N GLY A 138 25.04 12.52 11.81
CA GLY A 138 23.64 12.91 11.82
C GLY A 138 23.19 13.70 10.59
N THR A 139 24.07 13.88 9.62
CA THR A 139 23.76 14.57 8.37
C THR A 139 23.01 13.62 7.44
N LEU A 140 21.90 14.08 6.88
CA LEU A 140 21.13 13.29 5.92
C LEU A 140 21.80 13.28 4.56
N GLN A 141 21.97 12.09 4.01
CA GLN A 141 22.52 11.89 2.66
C GLN A 141 21.48 11.20 1.80
N ARG A 142 21.31 11.69 0.58
CA ARG A 142 20.41 11.06 -0.40
C ARG A 142 21.14 9.92 -1.08
N ARG A 143 20.51 8.76 -1.09
CA ARG A 143 21.01 7.57 -1.77
C ARG A 143 19.97 7.13 -2.80
N THR A 144 20.40 6.99 -4.06
CA THR A 144 19.52 6.56 -5.14
C THR A 144 19.95 5.17 -5.61
N PHE A 145 19.00 4.27 -5.73
CA PHE A 145 19.22 2.88 -6.14
C PHE A 145 18.35 2.54 -7.35
N ASP A 146 18.92 1.78 -8.28
CA ASP A 146 18.15 1.21 -9.39
C ASP A 146 17.23 0.13 -8.84
N ARG A 147 15.97 0.15 -9.25
CA ARG A 147 14.98 -0.85 -8.80
C ARG A 147 15.39 -2.29 -9.13
N LYS A 148 16.22 -2.48 -10.15
CA LYS A 148 16.75 -3.81 -10.51
C LYS A 148 17.67 -4.38 -9.44
N GLU A 149 18.28 -3.53 -8.65
CA GLU A 149 19.16 -3.93 -7.54
C GLU A 149 18.37 -4.27 -6.27
N ILE A 150 17.11 -3.87 -6.22
CA ILE A 150 16.28 -3.96 -5.02
C ILE A 150 15.41 -5.21 -5.07
N ALA A 151 15.54 -6.06 -4.06
CA ALA A 151 14.72 -7.26 -3.90
C ALA A 151 13.33 -6.92 -3.34
N SER A 152 13.26 -6.03 -2.36
CA SER A 152 11.99 -5.60 -1.78
C SER A 152 12.13 -4.26 -1.06
N VAL A 153 11.01 -3.55 -0.95
CA VAL A 153 10.88 -2.33 -0.14
C VAL A 153 9.66 -2.53 0.76
N ARG A 154 9.81 -2.29 2.06
CA ARG A 154 8.73 -2.39 3.04
C ARG A 154 8.68 -1.13 3.89
N LEU A 155 7.49 -0.79 4.38
CA LEU A 155 7.37 0.25 5.39
C LEU A 155 8.13 -0.22 6.63
N SER A 156 9.00 0.66 7.16
CA SER A 156 9.79 0.32 8.32
C SER A 156 8.91 0.18 9.56
N VAL A 157 9.22 -0.82 10.38
CA VAL A 157 8.56 -1.03 11.66
C VAL A 157 9.40 -0.34 12.72
N ASP A 158 8.93 0.81 13.16
CA ASP A 158 9.62 1.63 14.16
C ASP A 158 8.97 1.38 15.53
N PHE A 159 9.76 0.92 16.44
CA PHE A 159 9.31 0.68 17.82
C PHE A 159 9.94 1.69 18.77
#